data_03c3bf18c0f8f3e4fd13728b9618109c
#
_entry.id   03c3bf18c0f8f3e4fd13728b9618109c
#
_cell.length_a   1.000
_cell.length_b   1.000
_cell.length_c   1.000
_cell.angle_alpha   90.00
_cell.angle_beta   90.00
_cell.angle_gamma   90.00
#
_symmetry.space_group_name_H-M   'P 1'
#
loop_
_entity.id
_entity.type
_entity.pdbx_description
1 polymer ?
#
loop_
_entity_poly.entity_id
_entity_poly.type
_entity_poly.pdbx_seq_one_letter_code
_entity_poly.pdbx_strand_id
1 'polypeptide(L)'
;MILASIIAVVVGAAVGLGGFTFTYAKGGSYLQDDPAACANCHIMQDHLDGWIKSSHHAVATCNDCHTPAGLVPKYLTKAEHGFFHSLAFTTGDFHEPIEIKQRSLNVTEGACRRCHQEVVHQIDLHSDNTAPMSCVRCHSSVGHMK
;
A
#
# COMPACT_ATOMS: atom_id res chain seq x y z
N MET A 1 -30.36 28.94 -19.86
CA MET A 1 -29.07 29.62 -19.68
C MET A 1 -28.56 29.47 -18.24
N ILE A 2 -29.32 29.83 -17.20
CA ILE A 2 -28.90 29.78 -15.76
C ILE A 2 -28.45 28.38 -15.33
N LEU A 3 -29.21 27.32 -15.64
CA LEU A 3 -28.85 25.96 -15.29
C LEU A 3 -27.50 25.51 -15.93
N ALA A 4 -27.29 25.84 -17.19
CA ALA A 4 -26.04 25.55 -17.86
C ALA A 4 -24.84 26.27 -17.23
N SER A 5 -25.04 27.54 -16.82
CA SER A 5 -24.00 28.30 -16.10
C SER A 5 -23.71 27.71 -14.73
N ILE A 6 -24.71 27.27 -13.98
CA ILE A 6 -24.53 26.62 -12.68
C ILE A 6 -23.73 25.29 -12.84
N ILE A 7 -24.13 24.49 -13.82
CA ILE A 7 -23.42 23.22 -14.10
C ILE A 7 -21.95 23.51 -14.47
N ALA A 8 -21.69 24.47 -15.33
CA ALA A 8 -20.33 24.83 -15.73
C ALA A 8 -19.48 25.29 -14.53
N VAL A 9 -20.05 26.12 -13.63
CA VAL A 9 -19.34 26.53 -12.41
C VAL A 9 -19.05 25.34 -11.48
N VAL A 10 -20.04 24.49 -11.26
CA VAL A 10 -19.86 23.31 -10.38
C VAL A 10 -18.81 22.36 -10.94
N VAL A 11 -18.88 22.05 -12.23
CA VAL A 11 -17.88 21.17 -12.91
C VAL A 11 -16.51 21.85 -12.90
N GLY A 12 -16.42 23.13 -13.21
CA GLY A 12 -15.17 23.89 -13.19
C GLY A 12 -14.54 23.91 -11.79
N ALA A 13 -15.33 24.13 -10.75
CA ALA A 13 -14.88 24.08 -9.37
C ALA A 13 -14.42 22.67 -8.97
N ALA A 14 -15.17 21.63 -9.31
CA ALA A 14 -14.81 20.24 -9.01
C ALA A 14 -13.49 19.84 -9.70
N VAL A 15 -13.33 20.15 -10.98
CA VAL A 15 -12.10 19.87 -11.74
C VAL A 15 -10.92 20.70 -11.21
N GLY A 16 -11.14 21.98 -10.95
CA GLY A 16 -10.10 22.89 -10.46
C GLY A 16 -9.62 22.50 -9.06
N LEU A 17 -10.53 22.30 -8.11
CA LEU A 17 -10.20 21.90 -6.75
C LEU A 17 -9.63 20.48 -6.72
N GLY A 18 -10.23 19.54 -7.46
CA GLY A 18 -9.74 18.15 -7.54
C GLY A 18 -8.33 18.08 -8.14
N GLY A 19 -8.09 18.79 -9.25
CA GLY A 19 -6.78 18.85 -9.89
C GLY A 19 -5.72 19.51 -9.00
N PHE A 20 -6.08 20.61 -8.35
CA PHE A 20 -5.20 21.27 -7.38
C PHE A 20 -4.85 20.34 -6.22
N THR A 21 -5.86 19.73 -5.59
CA THR A 21 -5.67 18.81 -4.46
C THR A 21 -4.81 17.61 -4.86
N PHE A 22 -5.07 17.00 -6.01
CA PHE A 22 -4.29 15.89 -6.53
C PHE A 22 -2.82 16.27 -6.74
N THR A 23 -2.56 17.43 -7.31
CA THR A 23 -1.20 17.94 -7.55
C THR A 23 -0.50 18.30 -6.24
N TYR A 24 -1.19 19.03 -5.36
CA TYR A 24 -0.66 19.45 -4.06
C TYR A 24 -0.33 18.27 -3.16
N ALA A 25 -1.21 17.27 -3.09
CA ALA A 25 -1.00 16.05 -2.33
C ALA A 25 -0.06 15.05 -3.02
N LYS A 26 0.56 15.42 -4.15
CA LYS A 26 1.43 14.54 -4.96
C LYS A 26 0.75 13.20 -5.27
N GLY A 27 -0.50 13.21 -5.68
CA GLY A 27 -1.29 12.01 -5.99
C GLY A 27 -0.62 11.06 -6.99
N GLY A 28 0.24 11.58 -7.88
CA GLY A 28 1.09 10.78 -8.77
C GLY A 28 2.08 9.85 -8.06
N SER A 29 2.35 10.03 -6.76
CA SER A 29 3.20 9.13 -5.96
C SER A 29 2.70 7.69 -6.00
N TYR A 30 1.39 7.47 -6.02
CA TYR A 30 0.80 6.12 -6.11
C TYR A 30 1.10 5.40 -7.42
N LEU A 31 1.55 6.10 -8.46
CA LEU A 31 1.96 5.49 -9.74
C LEU A 31 3.43 5.04 -9.72
N GLN A 32 4.23 5.50 -8.77
CA GLN A 32 5.66 5.22 -8.68
C GLN A 32 5.93 3.96 -7.85
N ASP A 33 7.09 3.36 -8.07
CA ASP A 33 7.58 2.20 -7.29
C ASP A 33 8.68 2.59 -6.31
N ASP A 34 9.12 3.84 -6.34
CA ASP A 34 10.09 4.39 -5.40
C ASP A 34 9.54 4.34 -3.96
N PRO A 35 10.22 3.73 -3.01
CA PRO A 35 9.83 3.72 -1.59
C PRO A 35 9.61 5.13 -1.00
N ALA A 36 10.38 6.12 -1.43
CA ALA A 36 10.19 7.50 -1.00
C ALA A 36 8.83 8.09 -1.42
N ALA A 37 8.24 7.60 -2.53
CA ALA A 37 6.90 8.01 -2.94
C ALA A 37 5.82 7.52 -1.97
N CYS A 38 6.03 6.38 -1.30
CA CYS A 38 5.13 5.87 -0.25
C CYS A 38 5.21 6.74 1.02
N ALA A 39 6.37 7.28 1.34
CA ALA A 39 6.59 8.19 2.45
C ALA A 39 6.24 9.66 2.15
N ASN A 40 5.59 9.95 1.02
CA ASN A 40 5.00 11.25 0.75
C ASN A 40 4.00 11.69 1.86
N CYS A 41 3.29 10.75 2.47
CA CYS A 41 2.54 10.98 3.69
C CYS A 41 3.46 10.81 4.89
N HIS A 42 3.62 11.86 5.71
CA HIS A 42 4.55 11.89 6.85
C HIS A 42 4.35 10.73 7.84
N ILE A 43 3.13 10.23 7.99
CA ILE A 43 2.81 9.09 8.86
C ILE A 43 3.49 7.78 8.42
N MET A 44 3.95 7.71 7.17
CA MET A 44 4.67 6.56 6.63
C MET A 44 6.19 6.65 6.85
N GLN A 45 6.69 7.73 7.46
CA GLN A 45 8.13 7.94 7.63
C GLN A 45 8.76 6.84 8.48
N ASP A 46 8.15 6.49 9.61
CA ASP A 46 8.65 5.42 10.49
C ASP A 46 8.70 4.06 9.79
N HIS A 47 7.75 3.82 8.88
CA HIS A 47 7.74 2.60 8.06
C HIS A 47 8.85 2.60 7.01
N LEU A 48 9.13 3.75 6.38
CA LEU A 48 10.27 3.91 5.48
C LEU A 48 11.59 3.69 6.22
N ASP A 49 11.76 4.34 7.37
CA ASP A 49 12.98 4.23 8.18
C ASP A 49 13.20 2.79 8.68
N GLY A 50 12.13 2.11 9.07
CA GLY A 50 12.16 0.70 9.44
C GLY A 50 12.53 -0.22 8.26
N TRP A 51 12.03 0.07 7.06
CA TRP A 51 12.38 -0.66 5.85
C TRP A 51 13.84 -0.43 5.46
N ILE A 52 14.37 0.79 5.53
CA ILE A 52 15.78 1.10 5.25
C ILE A 52 16.73 0.26 6.12
N LYS A 53 16.34 -0.02 7.37
CA LYS A 53 17.11 -0.83 8.32
C LYS A 53 16.88 -2.33 8.15
N SER A 54 15.88 -2.74 7.37
CA SER A 54 15.49 -4.14 7.24
C SER A 54 16.43 -4.95 6.33
N SER A 55 16.39 -6.28 6.51
CA SER A 55 17.12 -7.21 5.65
C SER A 55 16.65 -7.21 4.20
N HIS A 56 15.43 -6.71 3.94
CA HIS A 56 14.83 -6.67 2.59
C HIS A 56 15.11 -5.38 1.83
N HIS A 57 15.71 -4.36 2.46
CA HIS A 57 16.03 -3.08 1.83
C HIS A 57 16.79 -3.21 0.49
N ALA A 58 17.74 -4.15 0.42
CA ALA A 58 18.60 -4.31 -0.76
C ALA A 58 17.95 -5.10 -1.91
N VAL A 59 16.84 -5.79 -1.67
CA VAL A 59 16.27 -6.79 -2.59
C VAL A 59 14.80 -6.60 -2.91
N ALA A 60 14.06 -5.80 -2.14
CA ALA A 60 12.64 -5.59 -2.29
C ALA A 60 12.22 -4.17 -1.92
N THR A 61 11.31 -3.60 -2.69
CA THR A 61 10.65 -2.31 -2.42
C THR A 61 9.34 -2.51 -1.66
N CYS A 62 8.73 -1.41 -1.24
CA CYS A 62 7.40 -1.46 -0.61
C CYS A 62 6.36 -2.19 -1.48
N ASN A 63 6.40 -1.95 -2.80
CA ASN A 63 5.45 -2.55 -3.72
C ASN A 63 5.63 -4.07 -3.89
N ASP A 64 6.84 -4.60 -3.72
CA ASP A 64 7.10 -6.03 -3.86
C ASP A 64 6.40 -6.85 -2.77
N CYS A 65 6.18 -6.25 -1.60
CA CYS A 65 5.47 -6.85 -0.48
C CYS A 65 3.99 -6.43 -0.41
N HIS A 66 3.66 -5.18 -0.74
CA HIS A 66 2.33 -4.61 -0.50
C HIS A 66 1.42 -4.58 -1.74
N THR A 67 1.89 -5.00 -2.91
CA THR A 67 1.04 -5.13 -4.09
C THR A 67 1.07 -6.55 -4.67
N PRO A 68 -0.04 -7.00 -5.27
CA PRO A 68 -0.06 -8.29 -5.97
C PRO A 68 0.88 -8.29 -7.17
N ALA A 69 1.33 -9.49 -7.57
CA ALA A 69 2.08 -9.68 -8.80
C ALA A 69 1.23 -9.36 -10.03
N GLY A 70 1.87 -8.84 -11.08
CA GLY A 70 1.22 -8.48 -12.34
C GLY A 70 0.79 -7.01 -12.42
N LEU A 71 0.83 -6.48 -13.63
CA LEU A 71 0.62 -5.04 -13.88
C LEU A 71 -0.79 -4.59 -13.46
N VAL A 72 -1.83 -5.29 -13.93
CA VAL A 72 -3.21 -4.90 -13.67
C VAL A 72 -3.57 -4.96 -12.19
N PRO A 73 -3.38 -6.08 -11.47
CA PRO A 73 -3.72 -6.16 -10.04
C PRO A 73 -2.87 -5.20 -9.19
N LYS A 74 -1.61 -4.96 -9.55
CA LYS A 74 -0.75 -3.96 -8.90
C LYS A 74 -1.38 -2.57 -8.95
N TYR A 75 -1.73 -2.07 -10.13
CA TYR A 75 -2.27 -0.71 -10.27
C TYR A 75 -3.70 -0.57 -9.76
N LEU A 76 -4.52 -1.62 -9.82
CA LEU A 76 -5.82 -1.63 -9.14
C LEU A 76 -5.66 -1.48 -7.63
N THR A 77 -4.72 -2.22 -7.03
CA THR A 77 -4.42 -2.10 -5.59
C THR A 77 -3.89 -0.71 -5.26
N LYS A 78 -3.00 -0.14 -6.08
CA LYS A 78 -2.50 1.23 -5.90
C LYS A 78 -3.61 2.28 -5.97
N ALA A 79 -4.52 2.16 -6.93
CA ALA A 79 -5.66 3.07 -7.06
C ALA A 79 -6.60 2.98 -5.85
N GLU A 80 -6.88 1.75 -5.39
CA GLU A 80 -7.67 1.52 -4.19
C GLU A 80 -6.99 2.13 -2.94
N HIS A 81 -5.70 1.87 -2.74
CA HIS A 81 -4.95 2.44 -1.63
C HIS A 81 -4.93 3.98 -1.72
N GLY A 82 -4.69 4.54 -2.91
CA GLY A 82 -4.70 5.99 -3.11
C GLY A 82 -6.02 6.63 -2.70
N PHE A 83 -7.13 6.03 -3.10
CA PHE A 83 -8.45 6.53 -2.74
C PHE A 83 -8.76 6.36 -1.24
N PHE A 84 -8.64 5.14 -0.70
CA PHE A 84 -9.05 4.88 0.67
C PHE A 84 -8.10 5.47 1.71
N HIS A 85 -6.81 5.55 1.45
CA HIS A 85 -5.88 6.25 2.34
C HIS A 85 -6.21 7.75 2.37
N SER A 86 -6.39 8.38 1.21
CA SER A 86 -6.76 9.80 1.15
C SER A 86 -8.07 10.07 1.87
N LEU A 87 -9.08 9.21 1.70
CA LEU A 87 -10.35 9.32 2.39
C LEU A 87 -10.18 9.18 3.91
N ALA A 88 -9.47 8.13 4.37
CA ALA A 88 -9.27 7.86 5.79
C ALA A 88 -8.54 9.03 6.49
N PHE A 89 -7.47 9.56 5.88
CA PHE A 89 -6.76 10.72 6.44
C PHE A 89 -7.57 12.02 6.39
N THR A 90 -8.42 12.20 5.38
CA THR A 90 -9.29 13.39 5.30
C THR A 90 -10.39 13.34 6.36
N THR A 91 -10.93 12.16 6.63
CA THR A 91 -12.03 11.98 7.60
C THR A 91 -11.55 11.70 9.02
N GLY A 92 -10.26 11.37 9.22
CA GLY A 92 -9.71 10.94 10.50
C GLY A 92 -10.11 9.52 10.90
N ASP A 93 -10.64 8.72 9.98
CA ASP A 93 -11.11 7.36 10.24
C ASP A 93 -10.00 6.32 9.98
N PHE A 94 -9.03 6.29 10.88
CA PHE A 94 -7.95 5.29 10.88
C PHE A 94 -7.44 5.03 12.30
N HIS A 95 -6.85 3.85 12.52
CA HIS A 95 -6.27 3.47 13.79
C HIS A 95 -4.86 4.03 13.95
N GLU A 96 -4.50 4.44 15.16
CA GLU A 96 -3.12 4.70 15.57
C GLU A 96 -2.71 3.73 16.70
N PRO A 97 -1.65 2.93 16.49
CA PRO A 97 -0.81 2.82 15.30
C PRO A 97 -1.56 2.24 14.09
N ILE A 98 -1.08 2.56 12.87
CA ILE A 98 -1.68 2.04 11.64
C ILE A 98 -1.57 0.51 11.62
N GLU A 99 -2.70 -0.15 11.37
CA GLU A 99 -2.79 -1.60 11.27
C GLU A 99 -3.07 -2.05 9.84
N ILE A 100 -2.41 -3.15 9.44
CA ILE A 100 -2.62 -3.74 8.13
C ILE A 100 -4.01 -4.41 8.05
N LYS A 101 -4.78 -4.11 7.00
CA LYS A 101 -6.06 -4.79 6.75
C LYS A 101 -5.82 -6.21 6.25
N GLN A 102 -6.74 -7.13 6.56
CA GLN A 102 -6.61 -8.55 6.21
C GLN A 102 -6.33 -8.79 4.71
N ARG A 103 -6.96 -8.01 3.83
CA ARG A 103 -6.70 -8.10 2.39
C ARG A 103 -5.25 -7.79 2.04
N SER A 104 -4.70 -6.73 2.60
CA SER A 104 -3.30 -6.33 2.38
C SER A 104 -2.33 -7.32 3.02
N LEU A 105 -2.70 -7.88 4.18
CA LEU A 105 -1.95 -8.96 4.83
C LEU A 105 -1.84 -10.20 3.91
N ASN A 106 -2.95 -10.61 3.29
CA ASN A 106 -2.95 -11.74 2.35
C ASN A 106 -2.05 -11.48 1.13
N VAL A 107 -1.98 -10.24 0.66
CA VAL A 107 -1.05 -9.84 -0.42
C VAL A 107 0.40 -9.99 0.03
N THR A 108 0.72 -9.52 1.23
CA THR A 108 2.07 -9.61 1.82
C THR A 108 2.48 -11.07 2.02
N GLU A 109 1.59 -11.91 2.58
CA GLU A 109 1.84 -13.36 2.73
C GLU A 109 2.10 -14.04 1.37
N GLY A 110 1.32 -13.68 0.35
CA GLY A 110 1.54 -14.16 -1.01
C GLY A 110 2.88 -13.71 -1.60
N ALA A 111 3.34 -12.51 -1.27
CA ALA A 111 4.65 -12.01 -1.69
C ALA A 111 5.80 -12.79 -1.03
N CYS A 112 5.70 -13.08 0.28
CA CYS A 112 6.68 -13.94 0.99
C CYS A 112 6.81 -15.31 0.31
N ARG A 113 5.68 -15.96 0.05
CA ARG A 113 5.62 -17.29 -0.59
C ARG A 113 6.18 -17.28 -2.00
N ARG A 114 5.99 -16.20 -2.75
CA ARG A 114 6.50 -16.06 -4.12
C ARG A 114 8.03 -15.98 -4.15
N CYS A 115 8.63 -15.18 -3.27
CA CYS A 115 10.08 -14.98 -3.24
C CYS A 115 10.81 -16.14 -2.50
N HIS A 116 10.20 -16.70 -1.46
CA HIS A 116 10.76 -17.76 -0.63
C HIS A 116 10.19 -19.15 -0.94
N GLN A 117 9.82 -19.39 -2.19
CA GLN A 117 9.09 -20.60 -2.61
C GLN A 117 9.75 -21.91 -2.18
N GLU A 118 11.06 -22.02 -2.30
CA GLU A 118 11.79 -23.25 -1.96
C GLU A 118 11.71 -23.58 -0.46
N VAL A 119 11.92 -22.56 0.39
CA VAL A 119 11.87 -22.72 1.86
C VAL A 119 10.44 -22.99 2.31
N VAL A 120 9.48 -22.24 1.76
CA VAL A 120 8.05 -22.39 2.11
C VAL A 120 7.53 -23.77 1.71
N HIS A 121 7.94 -24.29 0.55
CA HIS A 121 7.57 -25.65 0.14
C HIS A 121 8.01 -26.71 1.15
N GLN A 122 9.22 -26.61 1.68
CA GLN A 122 9.71 -27.52 2.72
C GLN A 122 8.93 -27.40 4.03
N ILE A 123 8.57 -26.17 4.42
CA ILE A 123 7.76 -25.93 5.62
C ILE A 123 6.36 -26.54 5.46
N ASP A 124 5.72 -26.31 4.32
CA ASP A 124 4.36 -26.78 4.05
C ASP A 124 4.30 -28.31 3.98
N LEU A 125 5.36 -28.99 3.48
CA LEU A 125 5.45 -30.46 3.47
C LEU A 125 5.49 -31.10 4.87
N HIS A 126 5.98 -30.36 5.87
CA HIS A 126 6.11 -30.84 7.25
C HIS A 126 4.98 -30.29 8.17
N SER A 127 4.03 -29.57 7.61
CA SER A 127 2.91 -28.99 8.34
C SER A 127 1.69 -29.91 8.27
N ASP A 128 1.26 -30.44 9.41
CA ASP A 128 0.00 -31.19 9.53
C ASP A 128 -1.25 -30.29 9.46
N ASN A 129 -1.06 -28.99 9.31
CA ASN A 129 -2.12 -28.00 9.27
C ASN A 129 -2.71 -27.86 7.86
N THR A 130 -4.03 -27.94 7.77
CA THR A 130 -4.79 -27.71 6.54
C THR A 130 -4.80 -26.25 6.06
N ALA A 131 -4.37 -25.30 6.91
CA ALA A 131 -4.27 -23.89 6.59
C ALA A 131 -2.80 -23.45 6.50
N PRO A 132 -2.43 -22.62 5.50
CA PRO A 132 -1.07 -22.13 5.37
C PRO A 132 -0.68 -21.28 6.58
N MET A 133 0.54 -21.50 7.07
CA MET A 133 1.09 -20.77 8.21
C MET A 133 1.35 -19.30 7.83
N SER A 134 1.02 -18.36 8.71
CA SER A 134 1.30 -16.95 8.49
C SER A 134 2.77 -16.64 8.75
N CYS A 135 3.47 -16.16 7.73
CA CYS A 135 4.88 -15.79 7.78
C CYS A 135 5.10 -14.57 8.69
N VAL A 136 4.27 -13.55 8.54
CA VAL A 136 4.41 -12.29 9.31
C VAL A 136 4.06 -12.45 10.79
N ARG A 137 3.40 -13.54 11.18
CA ARG A 137 3.14 -13.83 12.59
C ARG A 137 4.45 -14.05 13.38
N CYS A 138 5.43 -14.71 12.76
CA CYS A 138 6.72 -14.97 13.36
C CYS A 138 7.79 -13.97 12.88
N HIS A 139 7.65 -13.45 11.66
CA HIS A 139 8.60 -12.54 11.01
C HIS A 139 8.06 -11.11 10.91
N SER A 140 7.42 -10.61 11.97
CA SER A 140 6.72 -9.32 11.96
C SER A 140 7.61 -8.08 11.71
N SER A 141 8.91 -8.18 11.95
CA SER A 141 9.86 -7.08 11.78
C SER A 141 10.69 -7.15 10.49
N VAL A 142 10.47 -8.17 9.66
CA VAL A 142 11.33 -8.44 8.49
C VAL A 142 11.34 -7.33 7.45
N GLY A 143 10.22 -6.63 7.26
CA GLY A 143 10.10 -5.51 6.33
C GLY A 143 10.19 -4.13 6.98
N HIS A 144 9.89 -4.05 8.27
CA HIS A 144 9.89 -2.80 9.03
C HIS A 144 10.50 -3.06 10.41
N MET A 145 11.82 -2.90 10.52
CA MET A 145 12.49 -3.00 11.84
C MET A 145 12.04 -1.86 12.75
N LYS A 146 11.62 -2.22 13.95
CA LYS A 146 11.29 -1.27 15.02
C LYS A 146 12.53 -0.85 15.80
#